data_db6ad18eeab1976a015ae93e944ecf1c
#
_entry.id   db6ad18eeab1976a015ae93e944ecf1c
#
_cell.length_a   1.000
_cell.length_b   1.000
_cell.length_c   1.000
_cell.angle_alpha   90.00
_cell.angle_beta   90.00
_cell.angle_gamma   90.00
#
_symmetry.space_group_name_H-M   'P 1'
#
loop_
_entity.id
_entity.type
_entity.pdbx_description
1 polymer ?
#
loop_
_entity_poly.entity_id
_entity_poly.type
_entity_poly.pdbx_seq_one_letter_code
_entity_poly.pdbx_strand_id
1 'polypeptide(L)'
;MLYTMASEPVMDGDTIKGVIVQNKNGREAILARIVIDATGDGDIAARAGAPFFVGRESDEKMQPATLMFKVAGVDVERGVFPGGFEDHAMIPASEIPLLQDSEEARQGELFDIQKLGEQALPKPAGHVLLYKTTLPGVVTCNMTNCIGIDGTKAEDLTKATYLCRKQMDVIVGFLRDYVPGFEHCYIISSGSLIGVRETRHFKGEQTITEQ
;
A
#
# COMPACT_ATOMS: atom_id res chain seq x y z
N MET A 1 14.44 20.55 8.53
CA MET A 1 14.95 21.06 7.22
C MET A 1 14.18 20.36 6.12
N LEU A 2 13.62 21.12 5.17
CA LEU A 2 12.91 20.54 4.01
C LEU A 2 13.88 20.18 2.90
N TYR A 3 13.46 19.31 1.97
CA TYR A 3 14.30 18.82 0.83
C TYR A 3 15.63 18.21 1.27
N THR A 4 15.62 17.52 2.41
CA THR A 4 16.80 16.97 3.05
C THR A 4 16.52 15.52 3.41
N MET A 5 17.38 14.61 3.00
CA MET A 5 17.30 13.19 3.28
C MET A 5 18.41 12.79 4.27
N ALA A 6 18.04 12.10 5.34
CA ALA A 6 19.01 11.49 6.23
C ALA A 6 19.67 10.29 5.55
N SER A 7 21.01 10.20 5.60
CA SER A 7 21.72 9.13 4.92
C SER A 7 22.54 8.23 5.84
N GLU A 8 23.34 8.79 6.75
CA GLU A 8 24.26 8.03 7.60
C GLU A 8 24.29 8.61 9.02
N PRO A 9 24.49 7.79 10.06
CA PRO A 9 24.82 8.30 11.38
C PRO A 9 26.25 8.84 11.43
N VAL A 10 26.48 9.87 12.24
CA VAL A 10 27.83 10.30 12.67
C VAL A 10 28.14 9.57 13.96
N MET A 11 29.11 8.66 13.93
CA MET A 11 29.45 7.82 15.07
C MET A 11 30.79 8.23 15.68
N ASP A 12 30.91 8.04 17.02
CA ASP A 12 32.13 8.10 17.81
C ASP A 12 32.15 6.87 18.70
N GLY A 13 32.82 5.80 18.25
CA GLY A 13 32.64 4.47 18.81
C GLY A 13 31.18 4.04 18.72
N ASP A 14 30.59 3.64 19.86
CA ASP A 14 29.19 3.23 19.96
C ASP A 14 28.22 4.41 20.23
N THR A 15 28.72 5.64 20.16
CA THR A 15 27.91 6.80 20.45
C THR A 15 27.54 7.56 19.17
N ILE A 16 26.25 7.76 18.92
CA ILE A 16 25.79 8.61 17.83
C ILE A 16 25.98 10.10 18.22
N LYS A 17 26.61 10.88 17.34
CA LYS A 17 26.88 12.31 17.51
C LYS A 17 26.05 13.19 16.58
N GLY A 18 25.33 12.62 15.64
CA GLY A 18 24.54 13.36 14.66
C GLY A 18 24.18 12.51 13.46
N VAL A 19 23.73 13.17 12.41
CA VAL A 19 23.30 12.53 11.16
C VAL A 19 23.90 13.27 9.97
N ILE A 20 24.41 12.51 9.01
CA ILE A 20 24.76 13.01 7.68
C ILE A 20 23.49 13.10 6.86
N VAL A 21 23.30 14.22 6.21
CA VAL A 21 22.16 14.50 5.35
C VAL A 21 22.62 14.86 3.94
N GLN A 22 21.76 14.55 2.97
CA GLN A 22 21.93 14.98 1.58
C GLN A 22 20.80 15.96 1.23
N ASN A 23 21.16 17.12 0.71
CA ASN A 23 20.23 18.16 0.30
C ASN A 23 20.74 18.91 -0.96
N LYS A 24 20.12 20.05 -1.30
CA LYS A 24 20.51 20.88 -2.45
C LYS A 24 21.91 21.51 -2.30
N ASN A 25 22.38 21.72 -1.07
CA ASN A 25 23.72 22.27 -0.80
C ASN A 25 24.82 21.20 -0.88
N GLY A 26 24.44 19.94 -0.96
CA GLY A 26 25.35 18.81 -0.96
C GLY A 26 25.21 17.96 0.30
N ARG A 27 26.31 17.38 0.75
CA ARG A 27 26.38 16.50 1.90
C ARG A 27 26.82 17.29 3.14
N GLU A 28 26.00 17.27 4.17
CA GLU A 28 26.21 18.05 5.41
C GLU A 28 26.05 17.13 6.62
N ALA A 29 26.68 17.50 7.77
CA ALA A 29 26.49 16.83 9.05
C ALA A 29 25.67 17.72 9.99
N ILE A 30 24.60 17.19 10.56
CA ILE A 30 23.83 17.81 11.63
C ILE A 30 24.23 17.14 12.95
N LEU A 31 24.97 17.86 13.79
CA LEU A 31 25.40 17.34 15.09
C LEU A 31 24.32 17.52 16.14
N ALA A 32 24.15 16.52 17.01
CA ALA A 32 23.17 16.51 18.07
C ALA A 32 23.65 15.67 19.26
N ARG A 33 23.17 16.00 20.46
CA ARG A 33 23.42 15.19 21.66
C ARG A 33 22.50 13.97 21.75
N ILE A 34 21.32 14.05 21.14
CA ILE A 34 20.30 12.98 21.09
C ILE A 34 19.81 12.93 19.64
N VAL A 35 19.74 11.74 19.11
CA VAL A 35 19.18 11.45 17.77
C VAL A 35 18.00 10.51 17.93
N ILE A 36 16.86 10.87 17.36
CA ILE A 36 15.66 10.03 17.31
C ILE A 36 15.44 9.64 15.86
N ASP A 37 15.51 8.34 15.58
CA ASP A 37 15.20 7.80 14.25
C ASP A 37 13.68 7.64 14.10
N ALA A 38 13.09 8.45 13.24
CA ALA A 38 11.69 8.40 12.86
C ALA A 38 11.54 8.21 11.33
N THR A 39 12.48 7.52 10.69
CA THR A 39 12.51 7.30 9.23
C THR A 39 11.42 6.34 8.74
N GLY A 40 10.75 5.63 9.63
CA GLY A 40 9.76 4.60 9.32
C GLY A 40 10.39 3.20 9.24
N ASP A 41 11.52 3.08 8.57
CA ASP A 41 12.25 1.80 8.39
C ASP A 41 13.47 1.66 9.30
N GLY A 42 13.75 2.67 10.16
CA GLY A 42 14.87 2.69 11.08
C GLY A 42 16.22 2.71 10.39
N ASP A 43 16.34 3.41 9.27
CA ASP A 43 17.56 3.41 8.45
C ASP A 43 18.79 3.92 9.19
N ILE A 44 18.62 4.96 10.01
CA ILE A 44 19.74 5.53 10.77
C ILE A 44 20.10 4.62 11.94
N ALA A 45 19.13 4.07 12.65
CA ALA A 45 19.37 3.13 13.75
C ALA A 45 20.09 1.87 13.26
N ALA A 46 19.68 1.30 12.13
CA ALA A 46 20.33 0.13 11.53
C ALA A 46 21.78 0.41 11.14
N ARG A 47 22.04 1.55 10.51
CA ARG A 47 23.40 1.99 10.13
C ARG A 47 24.27 2.37 11.33
N ALA A 48 23.65 2.76 12.45
CA ALA A 48 24.33 2.98 13.73
C ALA A 48 24.66 1.67 14.46
N GLY A 49 24.25 0.50 13.95
CA GLY A 49 24.54 -0.80 14.53
C GLY A 49 23.50 -1.31 15.53
N ALA A 50 22.32 -0.69 15.63
CA ALA A 50 21.24 -1.18 16.46
C ALA A 50 20.79 -2.57 15.98
N PRO A 51 20.67 -3.60 16.87
CA PRO A 51 20.30 -4.94 16.47
C PRO A 51 18.83 -5.02 16.04
N PHE A 52 18.57 -5.69 14.92
CA PHE A 52 17.23 -5.89 14.37
C PHE A 52 17.12 -7.26 13.69
N PHE A 53 15.89 -7.67 13.40
CA PHE A 53 15.56 -8.74 12.46
C PHE A 53 14.58 -8.22 11.41
N VAL A 54 14.36 -8.97 10.33
CA VAL A 54 13.45 -8.59 9.24
C VAL A 54 12.42 -9.68 9.02
N GLY A 55 11.20 -9.25 8.66
CA GLY A 55 10.14 -10.18 8.34
C GLY A 55 9.75 -11.12 9.48
N ARG A 56 9.01 -12.17 9.15
CA ARG A 56 8.58 -13.16 10.12
C ARG A 56 9.69 -14.20 10.39
N GLU A 57 9.71 -14.71 11.61
CA GLU A 57 10.76 -15.61 12.10
C GLU A 57 10.91 -16.91 11.28
N SER A 58 9.82 -17.40 10.68
CA SER A 58 9.79 -18.69 9.97
C SER A 58 10.48 -18.66 8.60
N ASP A 59 10.46 -17.54 7.87
CA ASP A 59 10.94 -17.45 6.48
C ASP A 59 11.44 -16.07 6.07
N GLU A 60 11.58 -15.15 7.01
CA GLU A 60 12.06 -13.77 6.84
C GLU A 60 11.22 -12.94 5.83
N LYS A 61 10.04 -13.44 5.44
CA LYS A 61 9.17 -12.69 4.53
C LYS A 61 8.48 -11.53 5.22
N MET A 62 8.51 -10.40 4.57
CA MET A 62 7.84 -9.17 4.98
C MET A 62 6.38 -9.15 4.53
N GLN A 63 5.58 -8.31 5.18
CA GLN A 63 4.19 -8.09 4.79
C GLN A 63 4.11 -7.49 3.38
N PRO A 64 2.98 -7.71 2.66
CA PRO A 64 2.79 -7.16 1.32
C PRO A 64 2.88 -5.64 1.29
N ALA A 65 3.55 -5.12 0.26
CA ALA A 65 3.51 -3.70 -0.05
C ALA A 65 2.33 -3.36 -0.97
N THR A 66 1.81 -2.15 -0.85
CA THR A 66 0.67 -1.65 -1.63
C THR A 66 0.93 -0.24 -2.13
N LEU A 67 0.32 0.10 -3.26
CA LEU A 67 0.29 1.47 -3.77
C LEU A 67 -1.18 1.90 -3.92
N MET A 68 -1.66 2.65 -2.94
CA MET A 68 -3.03 3.17 -2.98
C MET A 68 -3.16 4.23 -4.08
N PHE A 69 -4.33 4.26 -4.70
CA PHE A 69 -4.65 5.25 -5.73
C PHE A 69 -6.09 5.76 -5.58
N LYS A 70 -6.38 6.85 -6.25
CA LYS A 70 -7.71 7.45 -6.26
C LYS A 70 -8.29 7.43 -7.65
N VAL A 71 -9.57 7.13 -7.71
CA VAL A 71 -10.40 7.27 -8.92
C VAL A 71 -11.44 8.35 -8.71
N ALA A 72 -11.82 9.01 -9.78
CA ALA A 72 -12.97 9.92 -9.87
C ALA A 72 -13.98 9.40 -10.88
N GLY A 73 -15.11 10.08 -11.02
CA GLY A 73 -16.20 9.65 -11.93
C GLY A 73 -17.06 8.52 -11.37
N VAL A 74 -17.05 8.34 -10.04
CA VAL A 74 -17.85 7.32 -9.35
C VAL A 74 -19.21 7.89 -8.95
N ASP A 75 -20.27 7.15 -9.26
CA ASP A 75 -21.60 7.37 -8.69
C ASP A 75 -21.64 6.70 -7.30
N VAL A 76 -21.38 7.50 -6.27
CA VAL A 76 -21.26 7.00 -4.89
C VAL A 76 -22.58 6.55 -4.27
N GLU A 77 -23.72 6.92 -4.85
CA GLU A 77 -25.04 6.49 -4.38
C GLU A 77 -25.37 5.06 -4.84
N ARG A 78 -24.90 4.68 -6.02
CA ARG A 78 -25.03 3.32 -6.56
C ARG A 78 -23.87 2.42 -6.16
N GLY A 79 -22.75 3.02 -5.78
CA GLY A 79 -21.49 2.31 -5.55
C GLY A 79 -21.53 1.33 -4.39
N VAL A 80 -20.84 0.21 -4.54
CA VAL A 80 -20.57 -0.78 -3.50
C VAL A 80 -19.16 -0.57 -2.96
N PHE A 81 -19.01 -0.48 -1.64
CA PHE A 81 -17.77 -0.05 -0.98
C PHE A 81 -17.34 -1.03 0.10
N PRO A 82 -16.80 -2.20 -0.25
CA PRO A 82 -16.20 -3.08 0.75
C PRO A 82 -14.96 -2.42 1.34
N GLY A 83 -14.94 -2.23 2.65
CA GLY A 83 -13.85 -1.59 3.39
C GLY A 83 -12.92 -2.56 4.10
N GLY A 84 -13.29 -3.84 4.18
CA GLY A 84 -12.55 -4.91 4.83
C GLY A 84 -12.41 -6.14 3.95
N PHE A 85 -11.43 -6.98 4.27
CA PHE A 85 -11.16 -8.23 3.52
C PHE A 85 -12.31 -9.26 3.63
N GLU A 86 -13.11 -9.16 4.70
CA GLU A 86 -14.24 -10.05 4.99
C GLU A 86 -15.59 -9.41 4.63
N ASP A 87 -15.58 -8.25 4.00
CA ASP A 87 -16.81 -7.58 3.58
C ASP A 87 -17.34 -8.22 2.28
N HIS A 88 -18.14 -9.24 2.44
CA HIS A 88 -18.80 -9.95 1.35
C HIS A 88 -20.06 -9.18 0.90
N ALA A 89 -19.91 -8.29 -0.07
CA ALA A 89 -21.04 -7.60 -0.67
C ALA A 89 -21.59 -8.43 -1.84
N MET A 90 -22.84 -8.91 -1.68
CA MET A 90 -23.55 -9.63 -2.74
C MET A 90 -24.23 -8.64 -3.67
N ILE A 91 -23.92 -8.71 -4.96
CA ILE A 91 -24.43 -7.81 -5.99
C ILE A 91 -25.28 -8.62 -6.97
N PRO A 92 -26.53 -8.21 -7.28
CA PRO A 92 -27.30 -8.83 -8.34
C PRO A 92 -26.59 -8.70 -9.70
N ALA A 93 -26.59 -9.77 -10.49
CA ALA A 93 -25.99 -9.75 -11.83
C ALA A 93 -26.56 -8.61 -12.72
N SER A 94 -27.82 -8.26 -12.54
CA SER A 94 -28.48 -7.15 -13.25
C SER A 94 -27.93 -5.77 -12.91
N GLU A 95 -27.21 -5.62 -11.80
CA GLU A 95 -26.54 -4.37 -11.39
C GLU A 95 -25.06 -4.34 -11.78
N ILE A 96 -24.47 -5.49 -12.13
CA ILE A 96 -23.08 -5.61 -12.57
C ILE A 96 -22.99 -5.15 -14.05
N PRO A 97 -22.22 -4.11 -14.37
CA PRO A 97 -22.22 -3.52 -15.72
C PRO A 97 -21.99 -4.53 -16.83
N LEU A 98 -21.02 -5.43 -16.66
CA LEU A 98 -20.70 -6.46 -17.66
C LEU A 98 -21.78 -7.55 -17.80
N LEU A 99 -22.57 -7.81 -16.75
CA LEU A 99 -23.52 -8.91 -16.70
C LEU A 99 -24.99 -8.51 -16.83
N GLN A 100 -25.32 -7.22 -16.90
CA GLN A 100 -26.70 -6.70 -16.84
C GLN A 100 -27.64 -7.32 -17.88
N ASP A 101 -27.15 -7.72 -19.04
CA ASP A 101 -27.91 -8.35 -20.13
C ASP A 101 -27.71 -9.86 -20.23
N SER A 102 -27.00 -10.47 -19.29
CA SER A 102 -26.63 -11.87 -19.27
C SER A 102 -27.78 -12.80 -18.85
N GLU A 103 -27.57 -14.11 -18.98
CA GLU A 103 -28.51 -15.12 -18.49
C GLU A 103 -28.57 -15.12 -16.97
N GLU A 104 -27.43 -14.90 -16.30
CA GLU A 104 -27.31 -14.81 -14.84
C GLU A 104 -28.16 -13.64 -14.29
N ALA A 105 -28.20 -12.52 -15.01
CA ALA A 105 -29.07 -11.39 -14.66
C ALA A 105 -30.54 -11.73 -14.78
N ARG A 106 -30.94 -12.45 -15.83
CA ARG A 106 -32.34 -12.90 -16.02
C ARG A 106 -32.77 -13.92 -14.97
N GLN A 107 -31.84 -14.72 -14.47
CA GLN A 107 -32.06 -15.72 -13.42
C GLN A 107 -32.00 -15.11 -12.02
N GLY A 108 -31.60 -13.84 -11.87
CA GLY A 108 -31.48 -13.14 -10.59
C GLY A 108 -30.32 -13.62 -9.74
N GLU A 109 -29.23 -14.07 -10.38
CA GLU A 109 -28.05 -14.52 -9.67
C GLU A 109 -27.37 -13.41 -8.89
N LEU A 110 -26.73 -13.77 -7.78
CA LEU A 110 -25.98 -12.88 -6.91
C LEU A 110 -24.49 -13.21 -6.97
N PHE A 111 -23.66 -12.18 -7.10
CA PHE A 111 -22.22 -12.32 -7.13
C PHE A 111 -21.56 -11.63 -5.94
N ASP A 112 -20.64 -12.32 -5.30
CA ASP A 112 -19.80 -11.79 -4.25
C ASP A 112 -18.66 -10.98 -4.85
N ILE A 113 -18.59 -9.69 -4.53
CA ILE A 113 -17.59 -8.76 -5.09
C ILE A 113 -16.15 -9.19 -4.79
N GLN A 114 -15.88 -9.76 -3.61
CA GLN A 114 -14.54 -10.24 -3.25
C GLN A 114 -14.14 -11.44 -4.11
N LYS A 115 -15.05 -12.38 -4.33
CA LYS A 115 -14.79 -13.54 -5.21
C LYS A 115 -14.58 -13.13 -6.67
N LEU A 116 -15.34 -12.15 -7.15
CA LEU A 116 -15.10 -11.56 -8.49
C LEU A 116 -13.70 -10.96 -8.58
N GLY A 117 -13.28 -10.19 -7.56
CA GLY A 117 -11.93 -9.64 -7.49
C GLY A 117 -10.84 -10.72 -7.46
N GLU A 118 -11.03 -11.78 -6.66
CA GLU A 118 -10.09 -12.90 -6.60
C GLU A 118 -9.92 -13.64 -7.94
N GLN A 119 -10.98 -13.70 -8.75
CA GLN A 119 -10.99 -14.38 -10.05
C GLN A 119 -10.47 -13.50 -11.17
N ALA A 120 -10.82 -12.22 -11.20
CA ALA A 120 -10.56 -11.32 -12.31
C ALA A 120 -9.26 -10.51 -12.17
N LEU A 121 -8.77 -10.28 -10.94
CA LEU A 121 -7.59 -9.48 -10.72
C LEU A 121 -6.29 -10.29 -10.75
N PRO A 122 -5.18 -9.71 -11.23
CA PRO A 122 -3.91 -10.40 -11.29
C PRO A 122 -3.33 -10.65 -9.88
N LYS A 123 -2.99 -11.91 -9.58
CA LYS A 123 -2.35 -12.25 -8.31
C LYS A 123 -1.00 -11.49 -8.14
N PRO A 124 -0.65 -11.03 -6.93
CA PRO A 124 -1.33 -11.22 -5.65
C PRO A 124 -2.43 -10.18 -5.36
N ALA A 125 -2.73 -9.22 -6.24
CA ALA A 125 -3.95 -8.43 -6.11
C ALA A 125 -5.17 -9.36 -6.21
N GLY A 126 -6.30 -8.96 -5.64
CA GLY A 126 -7.48 -9.80 -5.63
C GLY A 126 -8.56 -9.32 -4.66
N HIS A 127 -8.14 -8.54 -3.66
CA HIS A 127 -9.09 -7.96 -2.71
C HIS A 127 -9.68 -6.65 -3.25
N VAL A 128 -10.97 -6.46 -3.05
CA VAL A 128 -11.68 -5.24 -3.41
C VAL A 128 -11.87 -4.41 -2.14
N LEU A 129 -11.08 -3.34 -2.03
CA LEU A 129 -11.10 -2.43 -0.88
C LEU A 129 -11.26 -0.99 -1.37
N LEU A 130 -12.43 -0.42 -1.11
CA LEU A 130 -12.88 0.86 -1.66
C LEU A 130 -13.36 1.79 -0.54
N TYR A 131 -12.79 2.98 -0.46
CA TYR A 131 -13.10 3.95 0.59
C TYR A 131 -13.62 5.26 -0.01
N LYS A 132 -14.83 5.66 0.39
CA LYS A 132 -15.37 6.98 0.06
C LYS A 132 -14.46 8.07 0.62
N THR A 133 -14.29 9.15 -0.13
CA THR A 133 -13.56 10.32 0.34
C THR A 133 -14.53 11.47 0.63
N THR A 134 -14.02 12.57 1.15
CA THR A 134 -14.81 13.81 1.33
C THR A 134 -15.08 14.55 0.03
N LEU A 135 -14.43 14.14 -1.07
CA LEU A 135 -14.65 14.74 -2.39
C LEU A 135 -15.74 13.96 -3.14
N PRO A 136 -16.77 14.64 -3.69
CA PRO A 136 -17.83 13.98 -4.43
C PRO A 136 -17.30 13.16 -5.61
N GLY A 137 -17.77 11.92 -5.74
CA GLY A 137 -17.39 11.02 -6.84
C GLY A 137 -15.93 10.55 -6.82
N VAL A 138 -15.19 10.81 -5.73
CA VAL A 138 -13.79 10.37 -5.57
C VAL A 138 -13.69 9.26 -4.55
N VAL A 139 -13.04 8.16 -4.94
CA VAL A 139 -12.87 6.95 -4.12
C VAL A 139 -11.39 6.59 -4.02
N THR A 140 -10.95 6.18 -2.85
CA THR A 140 -9.61 5.60 -2.64
C THR A 140 -9.68 4.10 -2.81
N CYS A 141 -8.81 3.55 -3.66
CA CYS A 141 -8.64 2.13 -3.91
C CYS A 141 -7.39 1.61 -3.19
N ASN A 142 -7.55 0.63 -2.30
CA ASN A 142 -6.45 -0.10 -1.66
C ASN A 142 -6.45 -1.54 -2.18
N MET A 143 -6.19 -1.70 -3.47
CA MET A 143 -6.39 -2.96 -4.19
C MET A 143 -5.12 -3.51 -4.85
N THR A 144 -4.06 -2.72 -4.98
CA THR A 144 -2.77 -3.24 -5.47
C THR A 144 -2.08 -4.07 -4.38
N ASN A 145 -1.27 -5.03 -4.80
CA ASN A 145 -0.56 -5.89 -3.86
C ASN A 145 0.75 -6.39 -4.48
N CYS A 146 1.83 -6.34 -3.72
CA CYS A 146 3.11 -6.91 -4.08
C CYS A 146 3.71 -7.67 -2.89
N ILE A 147 4.01 -8.94 -3.09
CA ILE A 147 4.63 -9.83 -2.10
C ILE A 147 6.05 -10.22 -2.51
N GLY A 148 6.82 -10.75 -1.57
CA GLY A 148 8.17 -11.25 -1.83
C GLY A 148 9.15 -10.15 -2.19
N ILE A 149 9.02 -8.99 -1.54
CA ILE A 149 9.92 -7.85 -1.63
C ILE A 149 10.59 -7.59 -0.29
N ASP A 150 11.81 -7.09 -0.33
CA ASP A 150 12.52 -6.54 0.82
C ASP A 150 12.42 -5.01 0.81
N GLY A 151 11.62 -4.45 1.72
CA GLY A 151 11.38 -3.01 1.83
C GLY A 151 12.62 -2.18 2.20
N THR A 152 13.73 -2.84 2.55
CA THR A 152 15.03 -2.18 2.80
C THR A 152 15.90 -2.04 1.55
N LYS A 153 15.45 -2.58 0.39
CA LYS A 153 16.19 -2.57 -0.88
C LYS A 153 15.53 -1.70 -1.92
N ALA A 154 16.27 -0.76 -2.47
CA ALA A 154 15.77 0.17 -3.49
C ALA A 154 15.29 -0.54 -4.77
N GLU A 155 15.94 -1.62 -5.16
CA GLU A 155 15.59 -2.44 -6.31
C GLU A 155 14.21 -3.09 -6.13
N ASP A 156 13.95 -3.65 -4.94
CA ASP A 156 12.68 -4.29 -4.62
C ASP A 156 11.54 -3.27 -4.52
N LEU A 157 11.79 -2.10 -3.91
CA LEU A 157 10.83 -0.98 -3.86
C LEU A 157 10.50 -0.47 -5.27
N THR A 158 11.50 -0.38 -6.16
CA THR A 158 11.31 0.00 -7.56
C THR A 158 10.45 -1.02 -8.30
N LYS A 159 10.77 -2.31 -8.16
CA LYS A 159 10.01 -3.42 -8.75
C LYS A 159 8.57 -3.44 -8.25
N ALA A 160 8.35 -3.30 -6.93
CA ALA A 160 7.03 -3.29 -6.33
C ALA A 160 6.19 -2.09 -6.83
N THR A 161 6.80 -0.90 -6.92
CA THR A 161 6.15 0.30 -7.45
C THR A 161 5.70 0.09 -8.89
N TYR A 162 6.58 -0.48 -9.74
CA TYR A 162 6.26 -0.76 -11.14
C TYR A 162 5.14 -1.79 -11.29
N LEU A 163 5.18 -2.87 -10.49
CA LEU A 163 4.15 -3.90 -10.48
C LEU A 163 2.79 -3.33 -10.06
N CYS A 164 2.75 -2.60 -8.94
CA CYS A 164 1.51 -2.01 -8.45
C CYS A 164 0.92 -0.98 -9.44
N ARG A 165 1.76 -0.20 -10.14
CA ARG A 165 1.27 0.72 -11.19
C ARG A 165 0.63 -0.02 -12.37
N LYS A 166 1.19 -1.15 -12.79
CA LYS A 166 0.56 -2.01 -13.81
C LYS A 166 -0.77 -2.59 -13.35
N GLN A 167 -0.87 -2.96 -12.08
CA GLN A 167 -2.13 -3.48 -11.52
C GLN A 167 -3.24 -2.42 -11.54
N MET A 168 -2.93 -1.14 -11.40
CA MET A 168 -3.95 -0.07 -11.38
C MET A 168 -4.81 -0.05 -12.65
N ASP A 169 -4.22 -0.21 -13.81
CA ASP A 169 -4.96 -0.21 -15.09
C ASP A 169 -5.93 -1.38 -15.15
N VAL A 170 -5.50 -2.55 -14.74
CA VAL A 170 -6.35 -3.77 -14.68
C VAL A 170 -7.45 -3.60 -13.63
N ILE A 171 -7.12 -3.05 -12.47
CA ILE A 171 -8.10 -2.79 -11.39
C ILE A 171 -9.17 -1.80 -11.87
N VAL A 172 -8.81 -0.74 -12.58
CA VAL A 172 -9.81 0.22 -13.12
C VAL A 172 -10.70 -0.45 -14.16
N GLY A 173 -10.16 -1.33 -15.01
CA GLY A 173 -10.97 -2.16 -15.90
C GLY A 173 -11.97 -3.02 -15.12
N PHE A 174 -11.50 -3.75 -14.11
CA PHE A 174 -12.36 -4.54 -13.23
C PHE A 174 -13.46 -3.69 -12.55
N LEU A 175 -13.11 -2.52 -12.03
CA LEU A 175 -14.08 -1.65 -11.38
C LEU A 175 -15.18 -1.22 -12.35
N ARG A 176 -14.84 -0.87 -13.58
CA ARG A 176 -15.81 -0.48 -14.62
C ARG A 176 -16.73 -1.62 -15.04
N ASP A 177 -16.19 -2.82 -15.13
CA ASP A 177 -16.89 -3.98 -15.64
C ASP A 177 -17.76 -4.66 -14.57
N TYR A 178 -17.33 -4.65 -13.31
CA TYR A 178 -17.93 -5.47 -12.27
C TYR A 178 -18.51 -4.70 -11.06
N VAL A 179 -18.20 -3.43 -10.89
CA VAL A 179 -18.63 -2.70 -9.68
C VAL A 179 -19.66 -1.62 -10.05
N PRO A 180 -20.92 -1.74 -9.59
CA PRO A 180 -21.94 -0.73 -9.80
C PRO A 180 -21.48 0.66 -9.37
N GLY A 181 -21.78 1.68 -10.17
CA GLY A 181 -21.39 3.07 -9.93
C GLY A 181 -19.96 3.43 -10.33
N PHE A 182 -19.15 2.46 -10.80
CA PHE A 182 -17.77 2.72 -11.24
C PHE A 182 -17.58 2.68 -12.77
N GLU A 183 -18.64 2.58 -13.55
CA GLU A 183 -18.64 2.42 -15.01
C GLU A 183 -17.77 3.46 -15.72
N HIS A 184 -17.73 4.67 -15.19
CA HIS A 184 -17.02 5.81 -15.76
C HIS A 184 -15.83 6.28 -14.94
N CYS A 185 -15.37 5.44 -13.97
CA CYS A 185 -14.26 5.82 -13.12
C CYS A 185 -12.93 5.91 -13.89
N TYR A 186 -12.05 6.80 -13.46
CA TYR A 186 -10.71 6.98 -14.00
C TYR A 186 -9.73 7.38 -12.90
N ILE A 187 -8.46 7.04 -13.09
CA ILE A 187 -7.40 7.37 -12.12
C ILE A 187 -7.14 8.88 -12.12
N ILE A 188 -7.12 9.49 -10.94
CA ILE A 188 -6.75 10.89 -10.76
C ILE A 188 -5.43 11.08 -10.01
N SER A 189 -5.05 10.13 -9.18
CA SER A 189 -3.77 10.18 -8.47
C SER A 189 -3.38 8.81 -7.92
N SER A 190 -2.11 8.62 -7.67
CA SER A 190 -1.58 7.49 -6.90
C SER A 190 -0.56 7.98 -5.87
N GLY A 191 -0.24 7.15 -4.89
CA GLY A 191 0.87 7.43 -4.00
C GLY A 191 2.16 7.70 -4.78
N SER A 192 2.97 8.65 -4.32
CA SER A 192 4.30 8.93 -4.88
C SER A 192 5.29 7.82 -4.52
N LEU A 193 5.13 7.24 -3.33
CA LEU A 193 5.94 6.14 -2.81
C LEU A 193 5.07 4.92 -2.55
N ILE A 194 5.67 3.73 -2.70
CA ILE A 194 5.03 2.48 -2.32
C ILE A 194 4.80 2.44 -0.81
N GLY A 195 3.65 1.95 -0.37
CA GLY A 195 3.33 1.75 1.02
C GLY A 195 3.97 0.46 1.53
N VAL A 196 5.07 0.60 2.25
CA VAL A 196 5.75 -0.51 2.93
C VAL A 196 5.13 -0.69 4.30
N ARG A 197 4.76 -1.91 4.66
CA ARG A 197 4.08 -2.22 5.93
C ARG A 197 5.04 -2.70 7.01
N GLU A 198 6.14 -3.30 6.60
CA GLU A 198 7.08 -3.97 7.47
C GLU A 198 8.46 -3.97 6.85
N THR A 199 9.48 -3.67 7.67
CA THR A 199 10.89 -3.82 7.32
C THR A 199 11.66 -4.37 8.50
N ARG A 200 12.33 -3.52 9.30
CA ARG A 200 13.17 -3.89 10.42
C ARG A 200 12.40 -3.87 11.74
N HIS A 201 12.57 -4.92 12.52
CA HIS A 201 12.10 -5.02 13.90
C HIS A 201 13.30 -4.86 14.81
N PHE A 202 13.45 -3.69 15.42
CA PHE A 202 14.56 -3.44 16.34
C PHE A 202 14.36 -4.15 17.66
N LYS A 203 15.45 -4.73 18.21
CA LYS A 203 15.45 -5.33 19.54
C LYS A 203 15.58 -4.23 20.58
N GLY A 204 14.48 -3.89 21.22
CA GLY A 204 14.44 -2.96 22.33
C GLY A 204 14.81 -3.63 23.66
N GLU A 205 15.09 -2.81 24.69
CA GLU A 205 15.28 -3.31 26.06
C GLU A 205 13.98 -3.91 26.64
N GLN A 206 12.82 -3.44 26.14
CA GLN A 206 11.50 -3.92 26.54
C GLN A 206 10.65 -4.15 25.29
N THR A 207 9.90 -5.24 25.29
CA THR A 207 8.89 -5.55 24.27
C THR A 207 7.51 -5.42 24.91
N ILE A 208 6.62 -4.65 24.28
CA ILE A 208 5.21 -4.58 24.68
C ILE A 208 4.55 -5.90 24.26
N THR A 209 4.01 -6.61 25.24
CA THR A 209 3.25 -7.85 25.05
C THR A 209 1.80 -7.63 25.45
N GLU A 210 0.88 -8.39 24.85
CA GLU A 210 -0.50 -8.51 25.34
C GLU A 210 -0.47 -9.17 26.73
N GLN A 211 -0.93 -8.46 27.77
CA GLN A 211 -1.20 -9.00 29.10
C GLN A 211 -2.64 -8.77 29.45
#